data_0e1249dc3b5745e50c08ea9fee7e999a
#
_entry.id   0e1249dc3b5745e50c08ea9fee7e999a
#
_cell.length_a   1.000
_cell.length_b   1.000
_cell.length_c   1.000
_cell.angle_alpha   90.00
_cell.angle_beta   90.00
_cell.angle_gamma   90.00
#
_symmetry.space_group_name_H-M   'P 1'
#
loop_
_entity.id
_entity.type
_entity.pdbx_description
1 polymer ?
#
loop_
_entity_poly.entity_id
_entity_poly.type
_entity_poly.pdbx_seq_one_letter_code
_entity_poly.pdbx_strand_id
1 'polypeptide(L)'
;MQIKAEEISQIIKGQIKEYENKIDLSETGTVISVGDGIARVYGVENCMAMELLEFPGGILGLALNLEEDNVGCAVLGDVEHIKEGDIVKRTGKIAEVPVGPEMEGRVVDAVGAPIDGLGPITATRSSKIEVIAPGVIARKGVHEPCYTGAKAVDAMTPVGKGQRELVIGDRQIGKTALCVDAILAQKETGVHCIYVAIGQKKSTVALVVETLRKHGAMKYTTVVAACAADPAPMQYVAAFAGCAMGEYFRDNGEHALIIYDDLSKQAVAYRQLSLLLRRPPGREAFPGDIFFNHSRLLERSAKL
;
A
#
# COMPACT_ATOMS: atom_id res chain seq x y z
N MET A 1 56.73 9.13 -29.24
CA MET A 1 56.38 9.23 -27.82
C MET A 1 56.11 7.82 -27.31
N GLN A 2 57.04 7.23 -26.59
CA GLN A 2 56.79 5.90 -25.97
C GLN A 2 56.09 6.14 -24.63
N ILE A 3 54.87 5.70 -24.52
CA ILE A 3 54.11 5.72 -23.25
C ILE A 3 54.79 4.71 -22.32
N LYS A 4 55.26 5.15 -21.16
CA LYS A 4 55.92 4.27 -20.19
C LYS A 4 54.91 3.27 -19.63
N ALA A 5 55.35 2.02 -19.44
CA ALA A 5 54.51 0.93 -18.89
C ALA A 5 53.87 1.28 -17.54
N GLU A 6 54.48 2.19 -16.78
CA GLU A 6 53.96 2.70 -15.52
C GLU A 6 52.73 3.63 -15.70
N GLU A 7 52.67 4.43 -16.77
CA GLU A 7 51.52 5.28 -17.10
C GLU A 7 50.32 4.45 -17.55
N ILE A 8 50.56 3.40 -18.32
CA ILE A 8 49.50 2.44 -18.71
C ILE A 8 48.97 1.71 -17.47
N SER A 9 49.84 1.29 -16.55
CA SER A 9 49.43 0.64 -15.30
C SER A 9 48.63 1.56 -14.39
N GLN A 10 48.96 2.86 -14.34
CA GLN A 10 48.17 3.83 -13.56
C GLN A 10 46.81 4.13 -14.20
N ILE A 11 46.71 4.22 -15.51
CA ILE A 11 45.46 4.40 -16.23
C ILE A 11 44.56 3.18 -16.04
N ILE A 12 45.09 1.97 -16.16
CA ILE A 12 44.35 0.73 -15.94
C ILE A 12 43.89 0.61 -14.46
N LYS A 13 44.75 0.94 -13.50
CA LYS A 13 44.37 0.99 -12.08
C LYS A 13 43.30 2.06 -11.78
N GLY A 14 43.35 3.20 -12.46
CA GLY A 14 42.34 4.24 -12.40
C GLY A 14 40.99 3.76 -12.94
N GLN A 15 41.01 3.14 -14.11
CA GLN A 15 39.80 2.56 -14.73
C GLN A 15 39.21 1.40 -13.93
N ILE A 16 40.04 0.54 -13.34
CA ILE A 16 39.58 -0.53 -12.44
C ILE A 16 38.95 0.05 -11.17
N LYS A 17 39.56 1.09 -10.57
CA LYS A 17 38.98 1.78 -9.42
C LYS A 17 37.67 2.52 -9.73
N GLU A 18 37.56 3.13 -10.90
CA GLU A 18 36.33 3.70 -11.41
C GLU A 18 35.27 2.61 -11.71
N TYR A 19 35.72 1.44 -12.18
CA TYR A 19 34.84 0.29 -12.39
C TYR A 19 34.39 -0.33 -11.07
N GLU A 20 35.26 -0.43 -10.06
CA GLU A 20 34.88 -0.85 -8.69
C GLU A 20 33.95 0.16 -7.97
N ASN A 21 34.15 1.47 -8.20
CA ASN A 21 33.21 2.50 -7.68
C ASN A 21 31.91 2.61 -8.49
N LYS A 22 31.81 1.97 -9.66
CA LYS A 22 30.55 1.82 -10.41
C LYS A 22 29.79 0.53 -10.09
N ILE A 23 30.29 -0.26 -9.15
CA ILE A 23 29.61 -1.46 -8.65
C ILE A 23 28.75 -1.12 -7.41
N ASP A 24 27.98 -0.05 -7.46
CA ASP A 24 26.60 -0.10 -7.01
C ASP A 24 25.78 -0.49 -8.25
N LEU A 25 25.88 -1.74 -8.61
CA LEU A 25 25.06 -2.37 -9.65
C LEU A 25 23.63 -2.50 -9.11
N SER A 26 22.92 -1.40 -9.05
CA SER A 26 21.48 -1.46 -9.19
C SER A 26 21.26 -2.08 -10.58
N GLU A 27 20.82 -3.34 -10.60
CA GLU A 27 20.43 -4.04 -11.82
C GLU A 27 19.44 -3.14 -12.55
N THR A 28 19.73 -2.80 -13.80
CA THR A 28 18.90 -1.89 -14.58
C THR A 28 18.22 -2.67 -15.68
N GLY A 29 16.95 -2.37 -15.88
CA GLY A 29 16.17 -2.89 -16.99
C GLY A 29 15.69 -1.78 -17.92
N THR A 30 15.01 -2.18 -18.98
CA THR A 30 14.45 -1.29 -19.98
C THR A 30 12.95 -1.52 -20.11
N VAL A 31 12.17 -0.44 -20.19
CA VAL A 31 10.72 -0.51 -20.43
C VAL A 31 10.46 -1.03 -21.86
N ILE A 32 9.78 -2.16 -21.97
CA ILE A 32 9.37 -2.73 -23.27
C ILE A 32 8.06 -2.11 -23.73
N SER A 33 7.13 -1.91 -22.79
CA SER A 33 5.82 -1.31 -23.05
C SER A 33 5.27 -0.67 -21.78
N VAL A 34 4.49 0.39 -21.95
CA VAL A 34 3.79 1.07 -20.86
C VAL A 34 2.39 1.45 -21.30
N GLY A 35 1.41 1.31 -20.42
CA GLY A 35 0.03 1.72 -20.65
C GLY A 35 -0.89 1.35 -19.49
N ASP A 36 -1.90 2.17 -19.24
CA ASP A 36 -2.96 1.95 -18.23
C ASP A 36 -2.45 1.65 -16.80
N GLY A 37 -1.30 2.23 -16.44
CA GLY A 37 -0.71 2.03 -15.12
C GLY A 37 0.14 0.76 -14.99
N ILE A 38 0.40 0.03 -16.08
CA ILE A 38 1.28 -1.14 -16.13
C ILE A 38 2.47 -0.85 -17.04
N ALA A 39 3.65 -1.22 -16.59
CA ALA A 39 4.87 -1.24 -17.39
C ALA A 39 5.43 -2.66 -17.44
N ARG A 40 5.98 -3.05 -18.59
CA ARG A 40 6.76 -4.27 -18.75
C ARG A 40 8.24 -3.90 -18.86
N VAL A 41 9.05 -4.52 -18.03
CA VAL A 41 10.49 -4.22 -17.92
C VAL A 41 11.29 -5.47 -18.24
N TYR A 42 12.25 -5.32 -19.14
CA TYR A 42 13.23 -6.36 -19.52
C TYR A 42 14.57 -6.13 -18.81
N GLY A 43 15.29 -7.20 -18.49
CA GLY A 43 16.68 -7.12 -17.98
C GLY A 43 16.79 -6.95 -16.46
N VAL A 44 15.70 -7.22 -15.70
CA VAL A 44 15.69 -7.25 -14.22
C VAL A 44 15.44 -8.67 -13.71
N GLU A 45 16.32 -9.60 -14.09
CA GLU A 45 16.15 -11.05 -13.88
C GLU A 45 16.09 -11.44 -12.39
N ASN A 46 16.81 -10.73 -11.53
CA ASN A 46 16.83 -11.00 -10.09
C ASN A 46 15.75 -10.23 -9.31
N CYS A 47 14.78 -9.60 -9.98
CA CYS A 47 13.70 -8.87 -9.35
C CYS A 47 12.83 -9.79 -8.48
N MET A 48 12.51 -9.33 -7.28
CA MET A 48 11.63 -10.05 -6.35
C MET A 48 10.17 -9.67 -6.57
N ALA A 49 9.27 -10.58 -6.27
CA ALA A 49 7.84 -10.25 -6.22
C ALA A 49 7.60 -9.16 -5.17
N MET A 50 6.78 -8.17 -5.49
CA MET A 50 6.50 -6.99 -4.66
C MET A 50 7.71 -6.07 -4.44
N GLU A 51 8.79 -6.22 -5.21
CA GLU A 51 9.91 -5.29 -5.20
C GLU A 51 9.50 -3.96 -5.84
N LEU A 52 10.01 -2.87 -5.27
CA LEU A 52 9.87 -1.54 -5.86
C LEU A 52 10.93 -1.34 -6.94
N LEU A 53 10.49 -0.91 -8.11
CA LEU A 53 11.34 -0.49 -9.21
C LEU A 53 11.24 1.02 -9.38
N GLU A 54 12.36 1.69 -9.61
CA GLU A 54 12.43 3.13 -9.81
C GLU A 54 12.47 3.44 -11.31
N PHE A 55 11.44 4.13 -11.77
CA PHE A 55 11.29 4.66 -13.13
C PHE A 55 11.85 6.08 -13.21
N PRO A 56 12.07 6.64 -14.43
CA PRO A 56 12.47 8.02 -14.61
C PRO A 56 11.57 9.00 -13.87
N GLY A 57 12.15 10.07 -13.31
CA GLY A 57 11.41 11.03 -12.51
C GLY A 57 11.15 10.60 -11.05
N GLY A 58 11.72 9.47 -10.60
CA GLY A 58 11.52 8.96 -9.24
C GLY A 58 10.16 8.28 -9.03
N ILE A 59 9.46 7.94 -10.11
CA ILE A 59 8.19 7.20 -10.06
C ILE A 59 8.49 5.77 -9.65
N LEU A 60 7.74 5.25 -8.67
CA LEU A 60 7.88 3.88 -8.22
C LEU A 60 6.92 2.95 -8.96
N GLY A 61 7.37 1.74 -9.24
CA GLY A 61 6.54 0.66 -9.75
C GLY A 61 6.68 -0.58 -8.89
N LEU A 62 5.62 -1.35 -8.79
CA LEU A 62 5.55 -2.57 -8.01
C LEU A 62 5.63 -3.80 -8.92
N ALA A 63 6.63 -4.65 -8.75
CA ALA A 63 6.78 -5.89 -9.51
C ALA A 63 5.72 -6.91 -9.09
N LEU A 64 4.82 -7.26 -10.01
CA LEU A 64 3.69 -8.17 -9.75
C LEU A 64 3.75 -9.48 -10.52
N ASN A 65 4.21 -9.45 -11.78
CA ASN A 65 4.41 -10.65 -12.59
C ASN A 65 5.89 -10.80 -12.88
N LEU A 66 6.45 -11.93 -12.49
CA LEU A 66 7.80 -12.33 -12.84
C LEU A 66 7.68 -13.38 -13.94
N GLU A 67 7.91 -12.98 -15.18
CA GLU A 67 7.93 -13.83 -16.35
C GLU A 67 9.40 -14.18 -16.69
N GLU A 68 9.63 -15.13 -17.57
CA GLU A 68 10.98 -15.61 -17.90
C GLU A 68 11.87 -14.52 -18.49
N ASP A 69 11.31 -13.63 -19.29
CA ASP A 69 12.04 -12.59 -20.05
C ASP A 69 11.66 -11.17 -19.61
N ASN A 70 10.63 -10.98 -18.82
CA ASN A 70 10.18 -9.65 -18.43
C ASN A 70 9.49 -9.63 -17.07
N VAL A 71 9.42 -8.46 -16.48
CA VAL A 71 8.71 -8.20 -15.23
C VAL A 71 7.55 -7.26 -15.50
N GLY A 72 6.34 -7.71 -15.18
CA GLY A 72 5.13 -6.89 -15.22
C GLY A 72 5.01 -6.06 -13.94
N CYS A 73 5.10 -4.74 -14.09
CA CYS A 73 5.10 -3.78 -13.00
C CYS A 73 3.83 -2.94 -12.99
N ALA A 74 3.23 -2.79 -11.83
CA ALA A 74 2.17 -1.82 -11.58
C ALA A 74 2.80 -0.48 -11.17
N VAL A 75 2.59 0.56 -11.95
CA VAL A 75 3.16 1.89 -11.69
C VAL A 75 2.36 2.59 -10.60
N LEU A 76 3.05 3.04 -9.55
CA LEU A 76 2.47 3.73 -8.39
C LEU A 76 2.51 5.26 -8.59
N GLY A 77 1.99 5.74 -9.70
CA GLY A 77 1.99 7.15 -10.05
C GLY A 77 1.51 7.39 -11.47
N ASP A 78 1.80 8.58 -11.99
CA ASP A 78 1.45 8.98 -13.34
C ASP A 78 2.38 8.30 -14.36
N VAL A 79 1.81 7.65 -15.36
CA VAL A 79 2.53 6.96 -16.42
C VAL A 79 2.83 7.85 -17.64
N GLU A 80 2.29 9.08 -17.69
CA GLU A 80 2.43 9.95 -18.87
C GLU A 80 3.89 10.29 -19.21
N HIS A 81 4.77 10.23 -18.23
CA HIS A 81 6.19 10.55 -18.38
C HIS A 81 7.09 9.33 -18.64
N ILE A 82 6.54 8.12 -18.59
CA ILE A 82 7.28 6.88 -18.83
C ILE A 82 7.12 6.48 -20.29
N LYS A 83 8.24 6.15 -20.95
CA LYS A 83 8.26 5.77 -22.37
C LYS A 83 8.93 4.42 -22.57
N GLU A 84 8.62 3.78 -23.69
CA GLU A 84 9.34 2.60 -24.15
C GLU A 84 10.82 2.96 -24.39
N GLY A 85 11.72 2.10 -23.92
CA GLY A 85 13.16 2.33 -23.94
C GLY A 85 13.73 3.04 -22.70
N ASP A 86 12.90 3.52 -21.79
CA ASP A 86 13.36 4.14 -20.55
C ASP A 86 14.07 3.13 -19.63
N ILE A 87 15.05 3.62 -18.90
CA ILE A 87 15.83 2.81 -17.97
C ILE A 87 15.11 2.76 -16.62
N VAL A 88 14.93 1.56 -16.11
CA VAL A 88 14.33 1.27 -14.80
C VAL A 88 15.39 0.67 -13.90
N LYS A 89 15.43 1.09 -12.63
CA LYS A 89 16.40 0.59 -11.65
C LYS A 89 15.69 -0.28 -10.61
N ARG A 90 16.30 -1.39 -10.25
CA ARG A 90 15.90 -2.14 -9.08
C ARG A 90 16.27 -1.38 -7.81
N THR A 91 15.37 -1.36 -6.84
CA THR A 91 15.69 -0.81 -5.53
C THR A 91 16.19 -1.85 -4.53
N GLY A 92 15.97 -3.15 -4.81
CA GLY A 92 16.22 -4.25 -3.87
C GLY A 92 15.31 -4.22 -2.64
N LYS A 93 14.31 -3.33 -2.61
CA LYS A 93 13.39 -3.17 -1.48
C LYS A 93 12.00 -3.67 -1.83
N ILE A 94 11.46 -4.51 -0.98
CA ILE A 94 10.04 -4.89 -1.03
C ILE A 94 9.20 -3.67 -0.65
N ALA A 95 8.02 -3.53 -1.24
CA ALA A 95 7.14 -2.39 -1.00
C ALA A 95 6.84 -2.20 0.48
N GLU A 96 7.11 -1.01 0.97
CA GLU A 96 6.94 -0.58 2.35
C GLU A 96 6.18 0.74 2.41
N VAL A 97 5.52 1.00 3.54
CA VAL A 97 4.87 2.28 3.83
C VAL A 97 5.39 2.83 5.16
N PRO A 98 5.46 4.16 5.30
CA PRO A 98 5.76 4.77 6.58
C PRO A 98 4.67 4.42 7.60
N VAL A 99 5.09 4.16 8.84
CA VAL A 99 4.20 3.79 9.94
C VAL A 99 4.62 4.52 11.21
N GLY A 100 3.70 4.65 12.13
CA GLY A 100 3.97 5.25 13.44
C GLY A 100 2.97 6.34 13.80
N PRO A 101 3.07 6.89 15.02
CA PRO A 101 2.20 7.96 15.48
C PRO A 101 2.33 9.25 14.67
N GLU A 102 3.43 9.44 13.93
CA GLU A 102 3.64 10.58 13.04
C GLU A 102 2.66 10.60 11.85
N MET A 103 1.99 9.48 11.58
CA MET A 103 0.96 9.35 10.55
C MET A 103 -0.42 9.84 11.04
N GLU A 104 -0.64 9.96 12.34
CA GLU A 104 -1.91 10.42 12.88
C GLU A 104 -2.18 11.89 12.53
N GLY A 105 -3.44 12.18 12.26
CA GLY A 105 -3.87 13.49 11.80
C GLY A 105 -3.62 13.78 10.33
N ARG A 106 -2.95 12.86 9.61
CA ARG A 106 -2.54 13.05 8.23
C ARG A 106 -3.48 12.33 7.25
N VAL A 107 -3.54 12.88 6.04
CA VAL A 107 -4.17 12.23 4.90
C VAL A 107 -3.07 11.90 3.90
N VAL A 108 -2.94 10.61 3.60
CA VAL A 108 -1.86 10.08 2.76
C VAL A 108 -2.42 9.26 1.60
N ASP A 109 -1.62 9.06 0.58
CA ASP A 109 -1.92 8.15 -0.52
C ASP A 109 -1.61 6.67 -0.15
N ALA A 110 -1.72 5.77 -1.12
CA ALA A 110 -1.50 4.34 -0.93
C ALA A 110 -0.03 3.96 -0.66
N VAL A 111 0.93 4.83 -0.91
CA VAL A 111 2.35 4.63 -0.60
C VAL A 111 2.80 5.42 0.63
N GLY A 112 1.86 6.10 1.30
CA GLY A 112 2.11 6.87 2.51
C GLY A 112 2.62 8.29 2.26
N ALA A 113 2.60 8.78 1.01
CA ALA A 113 2.94 10.16 0.72
C ALA A 113 1.80 11.10 1.14
N PRO A 114 2.10 12.25 1.81
CA PRO A 114 1.07 13.15 2.29
C PRO A 114 0.39 13.91 1.13
N ILE A 115 -0.94 13.94 1.17
CA ILE A 115 -1.78 14.63 0.19
C ILE A 115 -2.67 15.72 0.82
N ASP A 116 -2.45 16.02 2.10
CA ASP A 116 -3.23 16.96 2.90
C ASP A 116 -2.72 18.41 2.85
N GLY A 117 -1.60 18.67 2.17
CA GLY A 117 -0.99 20.00 2.09
C GLY A 117 -0.26 20.45 3.35
N LEU A 118 -0.12 19.59 4.36
CA LEU A 118 0.55 19.93 5.64
C LEU A 118 2.08 19.70 5.62
N GLY A 119 2.65 19.48 4.44
CA GLY A 119 4.09 19.23 4.28
C GLY A 119 4.50 17.75 4.50
N PRO A 120 5.80 17.45 4.38
CA PRO A 120 6.32 16.09 4.49
C PRO A 120 6.11 15.50 5.89
N ILE A 121 5.96 14.19 5.95
CA ILE A 121 5.87 13.43 7.20
C ILE A 121 7.28 12.93 7.55
N THR A 122 7.74 13.21 8.75
CA THR A 122 9.03 12.73 9.27
C THR A 122 8.89 11.38 9.98
N ALA A 123 8.25 10.42 9.33
CA ALA A 123 8.18 9.06 9.85
C ALA A 123 9.58 8.43 9.83
N THR A 124 9.97 7.84 10.96
CA THR A 124 11.29 7.21 11.13
C THR A 124 11.26 5.71 10.89
N ARG A 125 10.08 5.13 10.69
CA ARG A 125 9.84 3.69 10.56
C ARG A 125 9.02 3.39 9.32
N SER A 126 9.30 2.23 8.72
CA SER A 126 8.50 1.66 7.63
C SER A 126 8.11 0.23 7.95
N SER A 127 7.00 -0.23 7.38
CA SER A 127 6.55 -1.61 7.44
C SER A 127 6.21 -2.11 6.05
N LYS A 128 6.51 -3.38 5.80
CA LYS A 128 6.15 -4.04 4.53
C LYS A 128 4.63 -4.06 4.38
N ILE A 129 4.15 -3.72 3.20
CA ILE A 129 2.71 -3.72 2.91
C ILE A 129 2.13 -5.14 2.82
N GLU A 130 2.93 -6.11 2.38
CA GLU A 130 2.56 -7.52 2.38
C GLU A 130 3.37 -8.32 3.41
N VAL A 131 2.64 -8.85 4.38
CA VAL A 131 3.18 -9.76 5.40
C VAL A 131 2.22 -10.93 5.61
N ILE A 132 2.76 -12.04 6.06
CA ILE A 132 1.96 -13.20 6.44
C ILE A 132 1.22 -12.89 7.74
N ALA A 133 -0.07 -13.23 7.81
CA ALA A 133 -0.88 -13.04 9.00
C ALA A 133 -0.30 -13.81 10.20
N PRO A 134 -0.51 -13.31 11.44
CA PRO A 134 -0.07 -14.02 12.64
C PRO A 134 -0.60 -15.44 12.71
N GLY A 135 0.26 -16.40 13.03
CA GLY A 135 -0.11 -17.80 13.20
C GLY A 135 -0.99 -18.05 14.43
N VAL A 136 -1.59 -19.23 14.51
CA VAL A 136 -2.54 -19.62 15.58
C VAL A 136 -1.92 -19.49 16.98
N ILE A 137 -0.65 -19.82 17.13
CA ILE A 137 0.04 -19.80 18.43
C ILE A 137 0.18 -18.38 19.00
N ALA A 138 0.36 -17.38 18.13
CA ALA A 138 0.52 -15.99 18.55
C ALA A 138 -0.82 -15.32 18.90
N ARG A 139 -1.95 -15.89 18.48
CA ARG A 139 -3.27 -15.28 18.66
C ARG A 139 -3.83 -15.54 20.05
N LYS A 140 -4.41 -14.51 20.64
CA LYS A 140 -5.23 -14.60 21.85
C LYS A 140 -6.73 -14.61 21.50
N GLY A 141 -7.53 -15.16 22.40
CA GLY A 141 -8.99 -15.06 22.29
C GLY A 141 -9.47 -13.61 22.38
N VAL A 142 -10.45 -13.25 21.59
CA VAL A 142 -11.09 -11.92 21.65
C VAL A 142 -11.93 -11.84 22.93
N HIS A 143 -11.59 -10.92 23.83
CA HIS A 143 -12.24 -10.76 25.13
C HIS A 143 -12.46 -9.30 25.53
N GLU A 144 -11.99 -8.34 24.72
CA GLU A 144 -12.17 -6.91 24.98
C GLU A 144 -13.11 -6.31 23.94
N PRO A 145 -14.17 -5.56 24.35
CA PRO A 145 -15.09 -4.95 23.42
C PRO A 145 -14.45 -3.77 22.67
N CYS A 146 -14.85 -3.60 21.40
CA CYS A 146 -14.59 -2.42 20.60
C CYS A 146 -15.94 -1.71 20.40
N TYR A 147 -16.19 -0.64 21.15
CA TYR A 147 -17.45 0.07 21.05
C TYR A 147 -17.55 0.86 19.76
N THR A 148 -18.63 0.64 19.01
CA THR A 148 -18.91 1.32 17.75
C THR A 148 -19.68 2.62 17.94
N GLY A 149 -20.24 2.87 19.13
CA GLY A 149 -21.13 3.99 19.41
C GLY A 149 -22.56 3.78 18.91
N ALA A 150 -22.81 2.75 18.12
CA ALA A 150 -24.14 2.37 17.67
C ALA A 150 -24.79 1.44 18.71
N LYS A 151 -25.76 1.93 19.48
CA LYS A 151 -26.40 1.17 20.57
C LYS A 151 -26.89 -0.21 20.17
N ALA A 152 -27.44 -0.35 18.96
CA ALA A 152 -27.94 -1.62 18.45
C ALA A 152 -26.79 -2.63 18.22
N VAL A 153 -25.67 -2.19 17.68
CA VAL A 153 -24.49 -3.04 17.47
C VAL A 153 -23.88 -3.43 18.81
N ASP A 154 -23.58 -2.44 19.64
CA ASP A 154 -22.86 -2.64 20.90
C ASP A 154 -23.64 -3.51 21.91
N ALA A 155 -25.00 -3.44 21.87
CA ALA A 155 -25.86 -4.19 22.76
C ALA A 155 -26.21 -5.60 22.26
N MET A 156 -26.38 -5.80 20.94
CA MET A 156 -26.89 -7.07 20.39
C MET A 156 -25.82 -7.90 19.68
N THR A 157 -24.85 -7.25 19.02
CA THR A 157 -23.79 -7.90 18.25
C THR A 157 -22.44 -7.21 18.51
N PRO A 158 -21.96 -7.25 19.76
CA PRO A 158 -20.76 -6.49 20.12
C PRO A 158 -19.54 -6.93 19.31
N VAL A 159 -18.77 -5.96 18.84
CA VAL A 159 -17.51 -6.19 18.14
C VAL A 159 -16.38 -6.25 19.16
N GLY A 160 -15.44 -7.16 18.98
CA GLY A 160 -14.28 -7.31 19.85
C GLY A 160 -12.99 -6.82 19.21
N LYS A 161 -12.04 -6.34 20.02
CA LYS A 161 -10.71 -5.95 19.58
C LYS A 161 -9.94 -7.17 19.05
N GLY A 162 -9.58 -7.15 17.77
CA GLY A 162 -8.99 -8.26 17.03
C GLY A 162 -9.97 -9.01 16.14
N GLN A 163 -11.26 -8.65 16.20
CA GLN A 163 -12.32 -9.20 15.35
C GLN A 163 -12.32 -8.54 13.97
N ARG A 164 -12.99 -9.21 13.04
CA ARG A 164 -13.31 -8.71 11.70
C ARG A 164 -14.84 -8.60 11.61
N GLU A 165 -15.32 -7.48 11.14
CA GLU A 165 -16.75 -7.23 10.96
C GLU A 165 -17.02 -6.76 9.54
N LEU A 166 -18.08 -7.28 8.93
CA LEU A 166 -18.52 -6.92 7.60
C LEU A 166 -19.74 -6.00 7.67
N VAL A 167 -19.60 -4.78 7.15
CA VAL A 167 -20.71 -3.85 6.95
C VAL A 167 -21.18 -3.96 5.51
N ILE A 168 -22.25 -4.71 5.26
CA ILE A 168 -22.80 -4.97 3.92
C ILE A 168 -24.18 -4.34 3.74
N GLY A 169 -24.47 -3.92 2.51
CA GLY A 169 -25.78 -3.37 2.13
C GLY A 169 -25.70 -2.54 0.86
N ASP A 170 -26.84 -2.10 0.37
CA ASP A 170 -26.96 -1.30 -0.86
C ASP A 170 -26.29 0.07 -0.75
N ARG A 171 -26.25 0.79 -1.87
CA ARG A 171 -25.67 2.14 -1.89
C ARG A 171 -26.52 3.10 -1.05
N GLN A 172 -25.87 4.06 -0.39
CA GLN A 172 -26.50 5.17 0.36
C GLN A 172 -27.37 4.77 1.57
N ILE A 173 -27.18 3.58 2.13
CA ILE A 173 -27.91 3.15 3.34
C ILE A 173 -27.19 3.45 4.65
N GLY A 174 -26.06 4.18 4.60
CA GLY A 174 -25.37 4.63 5.82
C GLY A 174 -24.15 3.80 6.23
N LYS A 175 -23.61 2.90 5.39
CA LYS A 175 -22.41 2.10 5.71
C LYS A 175 -21.23 2.98 6.17
N THR A 176 -20.87 3.97 5.37
CA THR A 176 -19.78 4.93 5.69
C THR A 176 -20.09 5.71 6.97
N ALA A 177 -21.35 6.10 7.21
CA ALA A 177 -21.74 6.81 8.43
C ALA A 177 -21.48 5.95 9.67
N LEU A 178 -21.92 4.67 9.65
CA LEU A 178 -21.66 3.73 10.74
C LEU A 178 -20.14 3.56 11.01
N CYS A 179 -19.34 3.47 9.95
CA CYS A 179 -17.90 3.37 10.06
C CYS A 179 -17.26 4.64 10.64
N VAL A 180 -17.72 5.82 10.24
CA VAL A 180 -17.26 7.10 10.79
C VAL A 180 -17.66 7.22 12.25
N ASP A 181 -18.90 6.86 12.62
CA ASP A 181 -19.36 6.85 14.01
C ASP A 181 -18.50 5.92 14.87
N ALA A 182 -18.10 4.76 14.36
CA ALA A 182 -17.20 3.86 15.06
C ALA A 182 -15.81 4.49 15.31
N ILE A 183 -15.28 5.31 14.40
CA ILE A 183 -14.07 6.09 14.65
C ILE A 183 -14.32 7.14 15.73
N LEU A 184 -15.41 7.88 15.64
CA LEU A 184 -15.76 8.92 16.62
C LEU A 184 -15.93 8.35 18.04
N ALA A 185 -16.42 7.11 18.14
CA ALA A 185 -16.59 6.40 19.41
C ALA A 185 -15.24 6.01 20.06
N GLN A 186 -14.12 6.01 19.31
CA GLN A 186 -12.82 5.70 19.87
C GLN A 186 -12.16 6.89 20.62
N LYS A 187 -12.84 8.00 20.74
CA LYS A 187 -12.33 9.13 21.53
C LYS A 187 -12.01 8.68 22.97
N GLU A 188 -10.78 8.95 23.40
CA GLU A 188 -10.28 8.63 24.75
C GLU A 188 -10.17 7.11 25.07
N THR A 189 -10.31 6.23 24.07
CA THR A 189 -10.17 4.76 24.27
C THR A 189 -8.73 4.26 24.08
N GLY A 190 -7.85 5.10 23.54
CA GLY A 190 -6.48 4.70 23.16
C GLY A 190 -6.42 3.81 21.91
N VAL A 191 -7.49 3.74 21.12
CA VAL A 191 -7.51 3.00 19.86
C VAL A 191 -7.10 3.91 18.71
N HIS A 192 -6.07 3.52 17.98
CA HIS A 192 -5.60 4.20 16.77
C HIS A 192 -6.49 3.84 15.58
N CYS A 193 -6.96 4.82 14.83
CA CYS A 193 -7.89 4.58 13.74
C CYS A 193 -7.21 4.77 12.38
N ILE A 194 -7.47 3.85 11.45
CA ILE A 194 -7.01 3.97 10.07
C ILE A 194 -8.24 3.89 9.16
N TYR A 195 -8.56 4.97 8.45
CA TYR A 195 -9.64 4.98 7.47
C TYR A 195 -9.05 4.87 6.07
N VAL A 196 -9.35 3.77 5.38
CA VAL A 196 -8.84 3.48 4.03
C VAL A 196 -9.97 3.71 3.03
N ALA A 197 -9.90 4.83 2.31
CA ALA A 197 -10.84 5.17 1.24
C ALA A 197 -10.34 4.61 -0.10
N ILE A 198 -11.08 3.68 -0.68
CA ILE A 198 -10.69 3.00 -1.92
C ILE A 198 -11.69 3.30 -3.02
N GLY A 199 -11.22 3.87 -4.13
CA GLY A 199 -12.02 4.14 -5.32
C GLY A 199 -13.20 5.10 -5.08
N GLN A 200 -13.14 5.92 -4.04
CA GLN A 200 -14.15 6.93 -3.73
C GLN A 200 -13.87 8.24 -4.49
N LYS A 201 -14.87 9.08 -4.60
CA LYS A 201 -14.68 10.44 -5.12
C LYS A 201 -13.88 11.29 -4.12
N LYS A 202 -12.95 12.11 -4.59
CA LYS A 202 -12.16 13.03 -3.74
C LYS A 202 -13.04 13.88 -2.82
N SER A 203 -14.20 14.35 -3.33
CA SER A 203 -15.16 15.12 -2.52
C SER A 203 -15.75 14.32 -1.36
N THR A 204 -16.02 13.03 -1.54
CA THR A 204 -16.54 12.16 -0.47
C THR A 204 -15.49 11.97 0.63
N VAL A 205 -14.23 11.71 0.23
CA VAL A 205 -13.12 11.58 1.18
C VAL A 205 -12.91 12.88 1.95
N ALA A 206 -12.97 14.04 1.26
CA ALA A 206 -12.85 15.34 1.90
C ALA A 206 -13.94 15.58 2.96
N LEU A 207 -15.19 15.18 2.69
CA LEU A 207 -16.29 15.29 3.67
C LEU A 207 -16.05 14.40 4.90
N VAL A 208 -15.53 13.18 4.72
CA VAL A 208 -15.16 12.30 5.85
C VAL A 208 -14.07 12.95 6.69
N VAL A 209 -13.00 13.41 6.06
CA VAL A 209 -11.88 14.10 6.74
C VAL A 209 -12.36 15.32 7.50
N GLU A 210 -13.23 16.13 6.89
CA GLU A 210 -13.80 17.32 7.55
C GLU A 210 -14.66 16.94 8.76
N THR A 211 -15.46 15.88 8.64
CA THR A 211 -16.27 15.34 9.74
C THR A 211 -15.39 14.87 10.90
N LEU A 212 -14.35 14.10 10.62
CA LEU A 212 -13.39 13.64 11.63
C LEU A 212 -12.67 14.82 12.29
N ARG A 213 -12.28 15.83 11.51
CA ARG A 213 -11.62 17.05 12.00
C ARG A 213 -12.54 17.85 12.90
N LYS A 214 -13.80 18.05 12.49
CA LYS A 214 -14.80 18.79 13.26
C LYS A 214 -15.06 18.19 14.66
N HIS A 215 -15.00 16.86 14.75
CA HIS A 215 -15.19 16.15 16.02
C HIS A 215 -13.87 15.87 16.77
N GLY A 216 -12.73 16.32 16.25
CA GLY A 216 -11.43 16.15 16.87
C GLY A 216 -10.84 14.74 16.73
N ALA A 217 -11.46 13.88 15.91
CA ALA A 217 -11.04 12.49 15.71
C ALA A 217 -9.77 12.34 14.85
N MET A 218 -9.40 13.36 14.08
CA MET A 218 -8.13 13.32 13.32
C MET A 218 -6.91 13.14 14.23
N LYS A 219 -6.99 13.49 15.51
CA LYS A 219 -5.86 13.37 16.45
C LYS A 219 -5.37 11.92 16.64
N TYR A 220 -6.23 10.95 16.41
CA TYR A 220 -5.95 9.52 16.54
C TYR A 220 -6.33 8.75 15.28
N THR A 221 -6.48 9.45 14.15
CA THR A 221 -6.89 8.84 12.88
C THR A 221 -5.92 9.17 11.77
N THR A 222 -5.47 8.16 11.04
CA THR A 222 -4.78 8.28 9.76
C THR A 222 -5.76 7.98 8.64
N VAL A 223 -5.78 8.79 7.58
CA VAL A 223 -6.62 8.56 6.40
C VAL A 223 -5.72 8.17 5.23
N VAL A 224 -5.94 6.97 4.68
CA VAL A 224 -5.28 6.48 3.46
C VAL A 224 -6.27 6.62 2.32
N ALA A 225 -5.97 7.44 1.32
CA ALA A 225 -6.88 7.72 0.22
C ALA A 225 -6.30 7.27 -1.12
N ALA A 226 -6.99 6.33 -1.78
CA ALA A 226 -6.80 5.98 -3.18
C ALA A 226 -8.14 6.21 -3.89
N CYS A 227 -8.28 7.39 -4.48
CA CYS A 227 -9.54 7.86 -5.06
C CYS A 227 -9.85 7.18 -6.40
N ALA A 228 -11.07 7.36 -6.90
CA ALA A 228 -11.51 6.77 -8.17
C ALA A 228 -10.74 7.29 -9.41
N ALA A 229 -10.09 8.45 -9.29
CA ALA A 229 -9.25 9.02 -10.34
C ALA A 229 -7.81 8.50 -10.30
N ASP A 230 -7.41 7.86 -9.20
CA ASP A 230 -6.05 7.36 -9.05
C ASP A 230 -5.91 6.01 -9.78
N PRO A 231 -4.71 5.66 -10.25
CA PRO A 231 -4.46 4.39 -10.96
C PRO A 231 -4.91 3.17 -10.17
N ALA A 232 -5.35 2.11 -10.87
CA ALA A 232 -5.78 0.86 -10.25
C ALA A 232 -4.73 0.25 -9.29
N PRO A 233 -3.42 0.31 -9.56
CA PRO A 233 -2.40 -0.12 -8.60
C PRO A 233 -2.50 0.56 -7.24
N MET A 234 -2.72 1.87 -7.22
CA MET A 234 -2.87 2.63 -5.97
C MET A 234 -4.11 2.18 -5.18
N GLN A 235 -5.24 1.97 -5.86
CA GLN A 235 -6.46 1.49 -5.23
C GLN A 235 -6.31 0.06 -4.67
N TYR A 236 -5.52 -0.78 -5.36
CA TYR A 236 -5.21 -2.13 -4.88
C TYR A 236 -4.34 -2.11 -3.63
N VAL A 237 -3.24 -1.37 -3.66
CA VAL A 237 -2.23 -1.32 -2.59
C VAL A 237 -2.75 -0.65 -1.33
N ALA A 238 -3.65 0.33 -1.45
CA ALA A 238 -4.15 1.13 -0.32
C ALA A 238 -4.67 0.29 0.86
N ALA A 239 -5.38 -0.82 0.59
CA ALA A 239 -5.89 -1.69 1.64
C ALA A 239 -4.76 -2.34 2.46
N PHE A 240 -3.72 -2.82 1.78
CA PHE A 240 -2.55 -3.43 2.43
C PHE A 240 -1.68 -2.40 3.15
N ALA A 241 -1.56 -1.19 2.59
CA ALA A 241 -0.88 -0.07 3.21
C ALA A 241 -1.55 0.34 4.53
N GLY A 242 -2.87 0.54 4.51
CA GLY A 242 -3.63 0.85 5.73
C GLY A 242 -3.58 -0.27 6.76
N CYS A 243 -3.54 -1.54 6.30
CA CYS A 243 -3.33 -2.68 7.18
C CYS A 243 -1.98 -2.62 7.89
N ALA A 244 -0.89 -2.37 7.15
CA ALA A 244 0.45 -2.27 7.71
C ALA A 244 0.57 -1.11 8.72
N MET A 245 -0.10 0.02 8.48
CA MET A 245 -0.15 1.13 9.42
C MET A 245 -0.85 0.75 10.74
N GLY A 246 -1.95 0.00 10.68
CA GLY A 246 -2.65 -0.47 11.88
C GLY A 246 -1.91 -1.58 12.62
N GLU A 247 -1.23 -2.47 11.90
CA GLU A 247 -0.42 -3.53 12.49
C GLU A 247 0.74 -3.00 13.31
N TYR A 248 1.30 -1.85 12.92
CA TYR A 248 2.34 -1.20 13.70
C TYR A 248 1.90 -0.99 15.17
N PHE A 249 0.70 -0.48 15.39
CA PHE A 249 0.18 -0.27 16.74
C PHE A 249 -0.10 -1.60 17.45
N ARG A 250 -0.74 -2.55 16.76
CA ARG A 250 -0.98 -3.91 17.28
C ARG A 250 0.31 -4.57 17.76
N ASP A 251 1.37 -4.51 16.96
CA ASP A 251 2.64 -5.18 17.24
C ASP A 251 3.43 -4.49 18.37
N ASN A 252 3.09 -3.23 18.68
CA ASN A 252 3.59 -2.51 19.85
C ASN A 252 2.70 -2.65 21.11
N GLY A 253 1.68 -3.55 21.07
CA GLY A 253 0.82 -3.83 22.23
C GLY A 253 -0.34 -2.83 22.37
N GLU A 254 -0.60 -2.03 21.37
CA GLU A 254 -1.71 -1.07 21.30
C GLU A 254 -2.87 -1.63 20.48
N HIS A 255 -3.93 -0.86 20.29
CA HIS A 255 -5.11 -1.29 19.55
C HIS A 255 -5.32 -0.41 18.32
N ALA A 256 -5.65 -1.03 17.19
CA ALA A 256 -6.01 -0.31 15.99
C ALA A 256 -7.38 -0.74 15.46
N LEU A 257 -8.15 0.25 14.98
CA LEU A 257 -9.38 0.07 14.23
C LEU A 257 -9.11 0.45 12.78
N ILE A 258 -9.18 -0.53 11.86
CA ILE A 258 -8.98 -0.29 10.43
C ILE A 258 -10.33 -0.41 9.73
N ILE A 259 -10.68 0.60 8.94
CA ILE A 259 -11.89 0.63 8.14
C ILE A 259 -11.51 0.65 6.66
N TYR A 260 -11.98 -0.33 5.90
CA TYR A 260 -11.82 -0.39 4.45
C TYR A 260 -13.12 0.04 3.76
N ASP A 261 -13.14 1.20 3.15
CA ASP A 261 -14.31 1.72 2.44
C ASP A 261 -13.99 2.00 0.95
N ASP A 262 -14.18 1.04 0.00
CA ASP A 262 -14.67 -0.33 0.23
C ASP A 262 -13.81 -1.39 -0.47
N LEU A 263 -13.85 -2.61 0.02
CA LEU A 263 -13.13 -3.75 -0.57
C LEU A 263 -13.72 -4.22 -1.90
N SER A 264 -14.97 -3.91 -2.22
CA SER A 264 -15.56 -4.22 -3.53
C SER A 264 -14.85 -3.45 -4.63
N LYS A 265 -14.51 -2.18 -4.40
CA LYS A 265 -13.75 -1.36 -5.35
C LYS A 265 -12.30 -1.82 -5.43
N GLN A 266 -11.70 -2.25 -4.32
CA GLN A 266 -10.39 -2.88 -4.34
C GLN A 266 -10.38 -4.13 -5.24
N ALA A 267 -11.42 -4.97 -5.15
CA ALA A 267 -11.56 -6.15 -6.01
C ALA A 267 -11.67 -5.78 -7.50
N VAL A 268 -12.40 -4.70 -7.82
CA VAL A 268 -12.51 -4.18 -9.20
C VAL A 268 -11.15 -3.68 -9.70
N ALA A 269 -10.41 -2.96 -8.87
CA ALA A 269 -9.05 -2.52 -9.20
C ALA A 269 -8.11 -3.71 -9.43
N TYR A 270 -8.17 -4.73 -8.59
CA TYR A 270 -7.39 -5.96 -8.77
C TYR A 270 -7.76 -6.73 -10.04
N ARG A 271 -9.05 -6.78 -10.40
CA ARG A 271 -9.50 -7.33 -11.69
C ARG A 271 -8.87 -6.57 -12.86
N GLN A 272 -8.91 -5.24 -12.83
CA GLN A 272 -8.31 -4.40 -13.87
C GLN A 272 -6.81 -4.69 -14.01
N LEU A 273 -6.07 -4.69 -12.90
CA LEU A 273 -4.64 -5.03 -12.88
C LEU A 273 -4.35 -6.41 -13.47
N SER A 274 -5.14 -7.41 -13.09
CA SER A 274 -4.96 -8.79 -13.54
C SER A 274 -5.18 -8.94 -15.05
N LEU A 275 -6.17 -8.24 -15.60
CA LEU A 275 -6.43 -8.21 -17.05
C LEU A 275 -5.30 -7.51 -17.81
N LEU A 276 -4.81 -6.37 -17.32
CA LEU A 276 -3.70 -5.65 -17.91
C LEU A 276 -2.38 -6.44 -17.87
N LEU A 277 -2.17 -7.22 -16.80
CA LEU A 277 -1.07 -8.16 -16.68
C LEU A 277 -1.29 -9.47 -17.46
N ARG A 278 -2.37 -9.57 -18.24
CA ARG A 278 -2.75 -10.74 -19.06
C ARG A 278 -2.90 -12.05 -18.26
N ARG A 279 -3.24 -11.95 -16.98
CA ARG A 279 -3.59 -13.14 -16.18
C ARG A 279 -4.91 -13.74 -16.70
N PRO A 280 -5.05 -15.06 -16.76
CA PRO A 280 -6.28 -15.67 -17.25
C PRO A 280 -7.47 -15.30 -16.38
N PRO A 281 -8.55 -14.74 -16.96
CA PRO A 281 -9.72 -14.36 -16.20
C PRO A 281 -10.60 -15.56 -15.86
N GLY A 282 -11.25 -15.52 -14.71
CA GLY A 282 -12.31 -16.41 -14.31
C GLY A 282 -13.70 -15.80 -14.56
N ARG A 283 -14.66 -16.17 -13.71
CA ARG A 283 -16.04 -15.64 -13.78
C ARG A 283 -16.04 -14.13 -13.62
N GLU A 284 -16.85 -13.44 -14.44
CA GLU A 284 -16.98 -11.97 -14.47
C GLU A 284 -15.64 -11.23 -14.65
N ALA A 285 -14.69 -11.89 -15.32
CA ALA A 285 -13.34 -11.42 -15.57
C ALA A 285 -12.49 -11.20 -14.29
N PHE A 286 -12.93 -11.69 -13.14
CA PHE A 286 -12.09 -11.69 -11.94
C PHE A 286 -10.98 -12.75 -12.03
N PRO A 287 -9.80 -12.49 -11.50
CA PRO A 287 -8.76 -13.49 -11.40
C PRO A 287 -9.16 -14.57 -10.39
N GLY A 288 -8.66 -15.81 -10.58
CA GLY A 288 -9.01 -16.96 -9.73
C GLY A 288 -8.62 -16.80 -8.26
N ASP A 289 -7.66 -15.95 -7.96
CA ASP A 289 -7.14 -15.69 -6.61
C ASP A 289 -7.81 -14.49 -5.91
N ILE A 290 -8.92 -13.96 -6.44
CA ILE A 290 -9.61 -12.79 -5.85
C ILE A 290 -10.04 -13.05 -4.40
N PHE A 291 -10.50 -14.25 -4.10
CA PHE A 291 -10.86 -14.62 -2.74
C PHE A 291 -9.63 -14.63 -1.81
N PHE A 292 -8.52 -15.19 -2.29
CA PHE A 292 -7.26 -15.20 -1.55
C PHE A 292 -6.74 -13.78 -1.27
N ASN A 293 -6.93 -12.85 -2.22
CA ASN A 293 -6.57 -11.44 -2.03
C ASN A 293 -7.26 -10.82 -0.81
N HIS A 294 -8.56 -11.03 -0.63
CA HIS A 294 -9.28 -10.53 0.54
C HIS A 294 -9.00 -11.35 1.81
N SER A 295 -8.93 -12.69 1.72
CA SER A 295 -8.70 -13.51 2.90
C SER A 295 -7.35 -13.24 3.56
N ARG A 296 -6.27 -13.11 2.78
CA ARG A 296 -4.94 -12.80 3.31
C ARG A 296 -4.86 -11.40 3.96
N LEU A 297 -5.64 -10.41 3.47
CA LEU A 297 -5.76 -9.10 4.09
C LEU A 297 -6.49 -9.20 5.43
N LEU A 298 -7.67 -9.84 5.44
CA LEU A 298 -8.53 -9.90 6.61
C LEU A 298 -7.97 -10.80 7.71
N GLU A 299 -7.22 -11.85 7.36
CA GLU A 299 -6.55 -12.72 8.34
C GLU A 299 -5.46 -12.01 9.15
N ARG A 300 -4.96 -10.87 8.68
CA ARG A 300 -4.00 -10.05 9.42
C ARG A 300 -4.61 -9.37 10.65
N SER A 301 -5.92 -9.21 10.70
CA SER A 301 -6.63 -8.74 11.89
C SER A 301 -6.62 -9.85 12.96
N ALA A 302 -5.98 -9.60 14.09
CA ALA A 302 -5.84 -10.55 15.17
C ALA A 302 -5.61 -9.84 16.51
N LYS A 303 -6.04 -10.46 17.61
CA LYS A 303 -5.63 -10.12 18.97
C LYS A 303 -4.33 -10.87 19.27
N LEU A 304 -3.28 -10.16 19.62
CA LEU A 304 -1.96 -10.70 19.98
C LEU A 304 -1.65 -10.50 21.45
#